data_ad8b44abf0aac6f8dbcf37d148ff1d57
#
_entry.id   ad8b44abf0aac6f8dbcf37d148ff1d57
#
_cell.length_a   1.000
_cell.length_b   1.000
_cell.length_c   1.000
_cell.angle_alpha   90.00
_cell.angle_beta   90.00
_cell.angle_gamma   90.00
#
_symmetry.space_group_name_H-M   'P 1'
#
loop_
_entity.id
_entity.type
_entity.pdbx_description
1 polymer ?
#
loop_
_entity_poly.entity_id
_entity_poly.type
_entity_poly.pdbx_seq_one_letter_code
_entity_poly.pdbx_strand_id
1 'polypeptide(L)'
;MPLKLVDATVTSFDSVFEKFRSEASKNKANLILFLADKDPSTSLSWCPDCVRAEPVIYKKLEASSDDVALLRAYVGDRPTWRNPNHPWRVDPRFKLTGVPTLISWENDTSKVALKIMKHTSRTK
;
A
#
# COMPACT_ATOMS: atom_id res chain seq x y z
N MET A 1 -18.23 6.57 -6.88
CA MET A 1 -17.35 5.42 -6.70
C MET A 1 -16.92 5.29 -5.26
N PRO A 2 -17.16 4.17 -4.66
CA PRO A 2 -16.72 3.99 -3.28
C PRO A 2 -15.21 3.91 -3.11
N LEU A 3 -14.48 3.52 -4.14
CA LEU A 3 -13.03 3.39 -4.02
C LEU A 3 -12.32 4.64 -4.51
N LYS A 4 -11.55 5.26 -3.63
CA LYS A 4 -10.75 6.43 -3.95
C LYS A 4 -9.29 6.04 -3.94
N LEU A 5 -8.61 6.21 -5.08
CA LEU A 5 -7.20 5.84 -5.21
C LEU A 5 -6.33 7.08 -5.24
N VAL A 6 -5.23 7.03 -4.51
CA VAL A 6 -4.20 8.07 -4.58
C VAL A 6 -2.84 7.40 -4.48
N ASP A 7 -1.87 7.91 -5.21
CA ASP A 7 -0.54 7.32 -5.28
C ASP A 7 0.51 8.24 -4.69
N ALA A 8 1.55 7.64 -4.14
CA ALA A 8 2.68 8.37 -3.61
C ALA A 8 3.97 7.60 -3.86
N THR A 9 5.04 8.34 -4.05
CA THR A 9 6.39 7.81 -4.05
C THR A 9 7.03 8.16 -2.72
N VAL A 10 8.28 7.71 -2.53
CA VAL A 10 9.01 8.06 -1.31
C VAL A 10 9.10 9.58 -1.16
N THR A 11 9.33 10.29 -2.26
CA THR A 11 9.52 11.75 -2.19
C THR A 11 8.22 12.52 -2.00
N SER A 12 7.10 11.99 -2.48
CA SER A 12 5.81 12.69 -2.37
C SER A 12 4.97 12.22 -1.19
N PHE A 13 5.43 11.20 -0.48
CA PHE A 13 4.60 10.54 0.52
C PHE A 13 4.10 11.50 1.60
N ASP A 14 4.97 12.33 2.15
CA ASP A 14 4.56 13.16 3.29
C ASP A 14 3.39 14.06 2.95
N SER A 15 3.42 14.72 1.80
CA SER A 15 2.32 15.62 1.44
C SER A 15 1.06 14.85 1.06
N VAL A 16 1.21 13.74 0.35
CA VAL A 16 0.06 12.91 -0.03
C VAL A 16 -0.59 12.30 1.21
N PHE A 17 0.23 11.78 2.11
CA PHE A 17 -0.27 11.15 3.32
C PHE A 17 -0.99 12.16 4.22
N GLU A 18 -0.49 13.38 4.31
CA GLU A 18 -1.12 14.40 5.13
C GLU A 18 -2.55 14.67 4.66
N LYS A 19 -2.74 14.77 3.35
CA LYS A 19 -4.07 14.95 2.80
C LYS A 19 -4.94 13.72 3.04
N PHE A 20 -4.37 12.54 2.80
CA PHE A 20 -5.07 11.27 3.05
C PHE A 20 -5.56 11.19 4.50
N ARG A 21 -4.69 11.54 5.43
CA ARG A 21 -5.00 11.50 6.84
C ARG A 21 -6.08 12.51 7.21
N SER A 22 -6.02 13.71 6.63
CA SER A 22 -6.98 14.76 6.95
C SER A 22 -8.39 14.41 6.46
N GLU A 23 -8.51 13.55 5.46
CA GLU A 23 -9.80 13.15 4.90
C GLU A 23 -10.27 11.80 5.40
N ALA A 24 -9.53 11.18 6.31
CA ALA A 24 -9.82 9.81 6.72
C ALA A 24 -11.19 9.64 7.33
N SER A 25 -11.68 10.64 8.06
CA SER A 25 -12.99 10.55 8.71
C SER A 25 -14.14 10.50 7.73
N LYS A 26 -13.91 10.88 6.48
CA LYS A 26 -14.96 10.85 5.44
C LYS A 26 -15.15 9.47 4.84
N ASN A 27 -14.28 8.52 5.16
CA ASN A 27 -14.32 7.19 4.55
C ASN A 27 -14.57 6.14 5.60
N LYS A 28 -15.23 5.06 5.18
CA LYS A 28 -15.47 3.92 6.05
C LYS A 28 -14.17 3.21 6.36
N ALA A 29 -13.29 3.10 5.38
CA ALA A 29 -12.01 2.46 5.54
C ALA A 29 -10.92 3.28 4.85
N ASN A 30 -9.76 3.32 5.46
CA ASN A 30 -8.60 4.02 4.92
C ASN A 30 -7.43 3.05 4.93
N LEU A 31 -6.93 2.73 3.74
CA LEU A 31 -5.92 1.69 3.59
C LEU A 31 -4.69 2.25 2.90
N ILE A 32 -3.54 1.73 3.28
CA ILE A 32 -2.28 2.05 2.62
C ILE A 32 -1.67 0.76 2.11
N LEU A 33 -1.40 0.71 0.81
CA LEU A 33 -0.81 -0.45 0.17
C LEU A 33 0.59 -0.09 -0.28
N PHE A 34 1.59 -0.73 0.34
CA PHE A 34 2.98 -0.51 -0.03
C PHE A 34 3.37 -1.52 -1.11
N LEU A 35 3.88 -1.00 -2.22
CA LEU A 35 4.16 -1.80 -3.40
C LEU A 35 5.55 -1.50 -3.94
N ALA A 36 6.13 -2.47 -4.63
CA ALA A 36 7.34 -2.25 -5.41
C ALA A 36 6.99 -1.50 -6.69
N ASP A 37 7.92 -0.67 -7.15
CA ASP A 37 7.72 0.12 -8.37
C ASP A 37 7.49 -0.76 -9.57
N LYS A 38 6.80 -0.21 -10.56
CA LYS A 38 6.59 -0.88 -11.82
C LYS A 38 7.75 -0.57 -12.76
N ASP A 39 8.15 -1.59 -13.50
CA ASP A 39 9.16 -1.45 -14.54
C ASP A 39 8.52 -0.72 -15.72
N PRO A 40 9.11 0.40 -16.18
CA PRO A 40 8.49 1.16 -17.29
C PRO A 40 8.36 0.35 -18.58
N SER A 41 9.25 -0.62 -18.80
CA SER A 41 9.22 -1.38 -20.05
C SER A 41 8.14 -2.45 -20.05
N THR A 42 7.75 -2.97 -18.90
CA THR A 42 6.76 -4.05 -18.81
C THR A 42 5.46 -3.62 -18.15
N SER A 43 5.45 -2.49 -17.46
CA SER A 43 4.33 -2.01 -16.65
C SER A 43 4.00 -2.95 -15.48
N LEU A 44 4.88 -3.87 -15.17
CA LEU A 44 4.71 -4.79 -14.04
C LEU A 44 5.69 -4.44 -12.93
N SER A 45 5.26 -4.64 -11.70
CA SER A 45 6.13 -4.48 -10.56
C SER A 45 7.30 -5.46 -10.64
N TRP A 46 8.48 -5.05 -10.15
CA TRP A 46 9.60 -5.98 -10.07
C TRP A 46 9.38 -7.05 -9.00
N CYS A 47 8.35 -6.92 -8.21
CA CYS A 47 8.03 -7.85 -7.13
C CYS A 47 6.90 -8.78 -7.58
N PRO A 48 7.16 -10.07 -7.80
CA PRO A 48 6.10 -10.97 -8.27
C PRO A 48 4.91 -11.06 -7.32
N ASP A 49 5.16 -10.98 -6.02
CA ASP A 49 4.07 -11.02 -5.05
C ASP A 49 3.17 -9.80 -5.19
N CYS A 50 3.75 -8.64 -5.49
CA CYS A 50 2.95 -7.43 -5.74
C CYS A 50 2.10 -7.61 -6.98
N VAL A 51 2.66 -8.18 -8.04
CA VAL A 51 1.91 -8.42 -9.28
C VAL A 51 0.69 -9.30 -9.00
N ARG A 52 0.87 -10.33 -8.19
CA ARG A 52 -0.24 -11.25 -7.89
C ARG A 52 -1.27 -10.63 -6.95
N ALA A 53 -0.82 -9.82 -5.99
CA ALA A 53 -1.70 -9.30 -4.95
C ALA A 53 -2.58 -8.17 -5.43
N GLU A 54 -2.08 -7.31 -6.33
CA GLU A 54 -2.82 -6.12 -6.71
C GLU A 54 -4.21 -6.42 -7.26
N PRO A 55 -4.37 -7.31 -8.25
CA PRO A 55 -5.72 -7.54 -8.77
C PRO A 55 -6.69 -8.08 -7.72
N VAL A 56 -6.20 -8.91 -6.81
CA VAL A 56 -7.03 -9.47 -5.75
C VAL A 56 -7.51 -8.37 -4.81
N ILE A 57 -6.60 -7.48 -4.43
CA ILE A 57 -6.93 -6.38 -3.54
C ILE A 57 -7.96 -5.46 -4.19
N TYR A 58 -7.69 -5.05 -5.43
CA TYR A 58 -8.59 -4.11 -6.10
C TYR A 58 -9.98 -4.70 -6.29
N LYS A 59 -10.03 -5.97 -6.65
CA LYS A 59 -11.32 -6.63 -6.84
C LYS A 59 -12.13 -6.64 -5.55
N LYS A 60 -11.47 -6.95 -4.44
CA LYS A 60 -12.16 -6.95 -3.14
C LYS A 60 -12.63 -5.57 -2.74
N LEU A 61 -11.80 -4.56 -2.95
CA LEU A 61 -12.17 -3.20 -2.56
C LEU A 61 -13.28 -2.65 -3.44
N GLU A 62 -13.23 -2.97 -4.73
CA GLU A 62 -14.26 -2.49 -5.65
C GLU A 62 -15.61 -3.16 -5.41
N ALA A 63 -15.59 -4.35 -4.85
CA ALA A 63 -16.84 -5.05 -4.53
C ALA A 63 -17.51 -4.50 -3.27
N SER A 64 -16.79 -3.72 -2.47
CA SER A 64 -17.36 -3.13 -1.28
C SER A 64 -18.30 -1.99 -1.63
N SER A 65 -19.41 -1.88 -0.92
CA SER A 65 -20.32 -0.75 -1.07
C SER A 65 -19.89 0.43 -0.21
N ASP A 66 -18.90 0.25 0.66
CA ASP A 66 -18.45 1.31 1.55
C ASP A 66 -17.49 2.25 0.84
N ASP A 67 -17.41 3.47 1.36
CA ASP A 67 -16.40 4.43 0.88
C ASP A 67 -15.04 4.01 1.42
N VAL A 68 -14.14 3.65 0.52
CA VAL A 68 -12.79 3.21 0.86
C VAL A 68 -11.78 4.12 0.19
N ALA A 69 -10.81 4.58 0.95
CA ALA A 69 -9.67 5.31 0.41
C ALA A 69 -8.45 4.40 0.42
N LEU A 70 -7.77 4.30 -0.70
CA LEU A 70 -6.57 3.48 -0.83
C LEU A 70 -5.41 4.34 -1.30
N LEU A 71 -4.40 4.47 -0.46
CA LEU A 71 -3.16 5.14 -0.80
C LEU A 71 -2.16 4.06 -1.23
N ARG A 72 -1.71 4.12 -2.49
CA ARG A 72 -0.69 3.19 -2.97
C ARG A 72 0.65 3.88 -2.84
N ALA A 73 1.51 3.34 -2.01
CA ALA A 73 2.82 3.92 -1.70
C ALA A 73 3.90 3.04 -2.30
N TYR A 74 4.63 3.59 -3.27
CA TYR A 74 5.63 2.85 -4.03
C TYR A 74 7.00 3.00 -3.38
N VAL A 75 7.63 1.88 -3.06
CA VAL A 75 8.88 1.86 -2.28
C VAL A 75 10.13 2.13 -3.11
N GLY A 76 9.99 2.23 -4.42
CA GLY A 76 11.11 2.44 -5.30
C GLY A 76 11.54 1.17 -6.01
N ASP A 77 12.69 1.25 -6.67
CA ASP A 77 13.23 0.08 -7.36
C ASP A 77 13.86 -0.87 -6.35
N ARG A 78 14.33 -2.02 -6.85
CA ARG A 78 14.85 -3.07 -5.98
C ARG A 78 16.02 -2.60 -5.10
N PRO A 79 17.03 -1.91 -5.63
CA PRO A 79 18.12 -1.45 -4.76
C PRO A 79 17.65 -0.46 -3.69
N THR A 80 16.73 0.42 -4.05
CA THR A 80 16.18 1.38 -3.10
C THR A 80 15.48 0.69 -1.95
N TRP A 81 14.63 -0.28 -2.30
CA TRP A 81 13.87 -1.00 -1.29
C TRP A 81 14.76 -1.86 -0.39
N ARG A 82 15.82 -2.43 -0.94
CA ARG A 82 16.72 -3.30 -0.17
C ARG A 82 17.58 -2.57 0.84
N ASN A 83 17.65 -1.25 0.73
CA ASN A 83 18.41 -0.45 1.69
C ASN A 83 17.75 -0.59 3.07
N PRO A 84 18.48 -1.07 4.10
CA PRO A 84 17.88 -1.23 5.42
C PRO A 84 17.45 0.09 6.06
N ASN A 85 17.93 1.20 5.53
CA ASN A 85 17.55 2.54 6.00
C ASN A 85 16.45 3.16 5.15
N HIS A 86 15.76 2.37 4.32
CA HIS A 86 14.63 2.87 3.56
C HIS A 86 13.66 3.58 4.51
N PRO A 87 13.14 4.77 4.14
CA PRO A 87 12.33 5.56 5.07
C PRO A 87 11.19 4.79 5.72
N TRP A 88 10.53 3.89 4.98
CA TRP A 88 9.39 3.18 5.54
C TRP A 88 9.77 1.91 6.29
N ARG A 89 11.01 1.46 6.18
CA ARG A 89 11.52 0.39 7.02
C ARG A 89 11.83 0.90 8.42
N VAL A 90 12.34 2.13 8.51
CA VAL A 90 12.74 2.71 9.80
C VAL A 90 11.66 3.55 10.44
N ASP A 91 10.61 3.90 9.70
CA ASP A 91 9.52 4.71 10.22
C ASP A 91 8.73 3.91 11.25
N PRO A 92 8.62 4.41 12.50
CA PRO A 92 7.92 3.65 13.54
C PRO A 92 6.43 3.43 13.27
N ARG A 93 5.83 4.24 12.39
CA ARG A 93 4.43 4.04 12.03
C ARG A 93 4.24 2.79 11.19
N PHE A 94 5.22 2.41 10.40
CA PHE A 94 5.06 1.35 9.41
C PHE A 94 5.99 0.17 9.63
N LYS A 95 7.27 0.41 9.88
CA LYS A 95 8.28 -0.64 10.12
C LYS A 95 8.16 -1.76 9.11
N LEU A 96 8.19 -1.39 7.83
CA LEU A 96 7.99 -2.37 6.77
C LEU A 96 9.10 -3.40 6.73
N THR A 97 8.72 -4.65 6.52
CA THR A 97 9.67 -5.74 6.35
C THR A 97 9.61 -6.36 4.96
N GLY A 98 8.58 -6.08 4.21
CA GLY A 98 8.44 -6.62 2.86
C GLY A 98 7.31 -5.95 2.11
N VAL A 99 7.24 -6.23 0.83
CA VAL A 99 6.13 -5.79 -0.02
C VAL A 99 5.55 -7.00 -0.73
N PRO A 100 4.27 -7.04 -1.00
CA PRO A 100 3.28 -6.01 -0.68
C PRO A 100 2.91 -6.01 0.80
N THR A 101 2.56 -4.86 1.32
CA THR A 101 2.03 -4.75 2.68
C THR A 101 0.81 -3.85 2.63
N LEU A 102 -0.29 -4.33 3.18
CA LEU A 102 -1.52 -3.56 3.26
C LEU A 102 -1.81 -3.29 4.72
N ILE A 103 -1.98 -2.02 5.06
CA ILE A 103 -2.34 -1.65 6.43
C ILE A 103 -3.63 -0.85 6.41
N SER A 104 -4.33 -0.89 7.53
CA SER A 104 -5.50 -0.07 7.76
C SER A 104 -5.09 1.10 8.64
N TRP A 105 -5.47 2.30 8.26
CA TRP A 105 -5.18 3.51 9.04
C TRP A 105 -6.43 3.88 9.81
N GLU A 106 -6.40 3.67 11.13
CA GLU A 106 -7.56 3.90 11.99
C GLU A 106 -7.12 4.66 13.24
N ASN A 107 -7.91 5.67 13.61
CA ASN A 107 -7.62 6.44 14.83
C ASN A 107 -6.19 6.96 14.84
N ASP A 108 -5.74 7.40 13.66
CA ASP A 108 -4.41 7.97 13.47
C ASP A 108 -3.28 6.99 13.78
N THR A 109 -3.52 5.70 13.64
CA THR A 109 -2.51 4.66 13.79
C THR A 109 -2.66 3.61 12.70
N SER A 110 -1.60 2.85 12.46
CA SER A 110 -1.64 1.79 11.46
C SER A 110 -1.95 0.45 12.12
N LYS A 111 -2.70 -0.38 11.38
CA LYS A 111 -2.96 -1.76 11.77
C LYS A 111 -2.72 -2.64 10.57
N VAL A 112 -2.00 -3.74 10.78
CA VAL A 112 -1.69 -4.65 9.69
C VAL A 112 -2.94 -5.36 9.22
N ALA A 113 -3.20 -5.25 7.93
CA ALA A 113 -4.33 -5.94 7.30
C ALA A 113 -3.89 -7.01 6.33
N LEU A 114 -2.59 -7.16 6.14
CA LEU A 114 -2.07 -7.92 5.04
C LEU A 114 -1.74 -9.37 5.30
N LYS A 115 -1.90 -9.86 6.50
CA LYS A 115 -1.56 -11.26 6.71
C LYS A 115 -2.26 -12.18 5.74
N ILE A 116 -3.46 -11.79 5.36
CA ILE A 116 -4.22 -12.54 4.37
C ILE A 116 -3.51 -12.55 3.02
N MET A 117 -2.90 -11.44 2.63
CA MET A 117 -2.26 -11.34 1.34
C MET A 117 -1.02 -12.21 1.25
N LYS A 118 -0.18 -12.18 2.26
CA LYS A 118 0.98 -13.05 2.30
C LYS A 118 0.59 -14.50 2.24
N HIS A 119 -0.43 -14.84 2.99
CA HIS A 119 -0.94 -16.19 3.03
C HIS A 119 -1.43 -16.61 1.65
N THR A 120 -2.15 -15.72 0.99
CA THR A 120 -2.69 -16.00 -0.33
C THR A 120 -1.58 -16.24 -1.35
N SER A 121 -0.52 -15.46 -1.29
CA SER A 121 0.55 -15.61 -2.27
C SER A 121 1.33 -16.90 -2.07
N ARG A 122 1.22 -17.53 -0.93
CA ARG A 122 1.91 -18.78 -0.67
C ARG A 122 1.08 -20.00 -0.92
N THR A 123 -0.20 -19.85 -0.84
CA THR A 123 -1.06 -20.99 -1.10
C THR A 123 -1.10 -21.22 -2.57
N LYS A 124 -0.71 -22.24 -2.97
CA LYS A 124 -0.76 -22.44 -4.39
C LYS A 124 -1.09 -23.75 -4.75
#